data_dd217c8dc6560dce0005c11cc0793f32
#
_entry.id   dd217c8dc6560dce0005c11cc0793f32
#
_cell.length_a   1.000
_cell.length_b   1.000
_cell.length_c   1.000
_cell.angle_alpha   90.00
_cell.angle_beta   90.00
_cell.angle_gamma   90.00
#
_symmetry.space_group_name_H-M   'P 1'
#
loop_
_entity.id
_entity.type
_entity.pdbx_description
1 polymer ?
#
loop_
_entity_poly.entity_id
_entity_poly.type
_entity_poly.pdbx_seq_one_letter_code
_entity_poly.pdbx_strand_id
1 'polypeptide(L)'
;MTEESYDFVTGINTKGTLFLTQAVANEMIKNEPENGVRGYICNISSMSAYTSSVNRGEYCISKAGVSMITKLFADRLAEYGIPVNEVRPGIIATDMTSGVKGKYDALIDGGLLPIKRWGTPEDIADAVFALVSGALPYITGQSLDVDGGFHIRRM
;
A
#
# COMPACT_ATOMS: atom_id res chain seq x y z
N MET A 1 -9.45 -15.92 -14.09
CA MET A 1 -9.92 -14.52 -14.01
C MET A 1 -11.05 -14.35 -15.03
N THR A 2 -12.19 -13.84 -14.61
CA THR A 2 -13.30 -13.43 -15.47
C THR A 2 -13.38 -11.91 -15.52
N GLU A 3 -14.07 -11.36 -16.51
CA GLU A 3 -14.29 -9.91 -16.63
C GLU A 3 -15.03 -9.37 -15.40
N GLU A 4 -16.04 -10.08 -14.92
CA GLU A 4 -16.78 -9.74 -13.70
C GLU A 4 -15.86 -9.66 -12.46
N SER A 5 -14.97 -10.65 -12.27
CA SER A 5 -14.00 -10.64 -11.17
C SER A 5 -13.02 -9.47 -11.30
N TYR A 6 -12.57 -9.18 -12.51
CA TYR A 6 -11.71 -8.05 -12.80
C TYR A 6 -12.37 -6.72 -12.45
N ASP A 7 -13.60 -6.51 -12.93
CA ASP A 7 -14.36 -5.27 -12.70
C ASP A 7 -14.65 -5.07 -11.20
N PHE A 8 -15.03 -6.14 -10.51
CA PHE A 8 -15.27 -6.09 -9.07
C PHE A 8 -14.00 -5.69 -8.30
N VAL A 9 -12.87 -6.37 -8.52
CA VAL A 9 -11.64 -6.12 -7.77
C VAL A 9 -11.03 -4.76 -8.11
N THR A 10 -10.97 -4.40 -9.40
CA THR A 10 -10.43 -3.11 -9.83
C THR A 10 -11.36 -1.95 -9.49
N GLY A 11 -12.67 -2.19 -9.51
CA GLY A 11 -13.69 -1.24 -9.07
C GLY A 11 -13.49 -0.81 -7.61
N ILE A 12 -13.24 -1.77 -6.73
CA ILE A 12 -12.98 -1.49 -5.31
C ILE A 12 -11.57 -0.92 -5.12
N ASN A 13 -10.54 -1.66 -5.54
CA ASN A 13 -9.16 -1.35 -5.18
C ASN A 13 -8.59 -0.15 -5.94
N THR A 14 -8.79 -0.08 -7.25
CA THR A 14 -8.19 0.96 -8.09
C THR A 14 -9.10 2.17 -8.21
N LYS A 15 -10.32 1.95 -8.72
CA LYS A 15 -11.29 3.04 -8.92
C LYS A 15 -11.69 3.67 -7.59
N GLY A 16 -11.98 2.86 -6.57
CA GLY A 16 -12.33 3.35 -5.23
C GLY A 16 -11.20 4.19 -4.63
N THR A 17 -9.97 3.70 -4.64
CA THR A 17 -8.81 4.46 -4.14
C THR A 17 -8.60 5.76 -4.91
N LEU A 18 -8.69 5.73 -6.25
CA LEU A 18 -8.50 6.91 -7.08
C LEU A 18 -9.47 8.04 -6.70
N PHE A 19 -10.77 7.74 -6.70
CA PHE A 19 -11.79 8.76 -6.45
C PHE A 19 -11.89 9.17 -4.99
N LEU A 20 -11.62 8.26 -4.05
CA LEU A 20 -11.51 8.63 -2.64
C LEU A 20 -10.31 9.57 -2.41
N THR A 21 -9.14 9.25 -2.96
CA THR A 21 -7.96 10.11 -2.86
C THR A 21 -8.24 11.50 -3.47
N GLN A 22 -8.90 11.55 -4.63
CA GLN A 22 -9.30 12.82 -5.27
C GLN A 22 -10.25 13.63 -4.38
N ALA A 23 -11.27 12.99 -3.82
CA ALA A 23 -12.25 13.66 -2.98
C ALA A 23 -11.60 14.23 -1.70
N VAL A 24 -10.78 13.42 -1.03
CA VAL A 24 -10.05 13.84 0.18
C VAL A 24 -9.04 14.96 -0.15
N ALA A 25 -8.30 14.84 -1.24
CA ALA A 25 -7.36 15.87 -1.67
C ALA A 25 -8.06 17.22 -1.92
N ASN A 26 -9.21 17.21 -2.57
CA ASN A 26 -10.00 18.42 -2.81
C ASN A 26 -10.47 19.11 -1.52
N GLU A 27 -10.71 18.35 -0.46
CA GLU A 27 -11.01 18.94 0.86
C GLU A 27 -9.74 19.42 1.56
N MET A 28 -8.66 18.63 1.54
CA MET A 28 -7.39 19.00 2.16
C MET A 28 -6.78 20.30 1.58
N ILE A 29 -6.92 20.54 0.28
CA ILE A 29 -6.44 21.77 -0.36
C ILE A 29 -7.06 23.03 0.25
N LYS A 30 -8.27 22.95 0.78
CA LYS A 30 -8.98 24.08 1.42
C LYS A 30 -8.48 24.40 2.83
N ASN A 31 -7.74 23.48 3.45
CA ASN A 31 -7.22 23.70 4.81
C ASN A 31 -6.10 24.75 4.79
N GLU A 32 -5.99 25.51 5.86
CA GLU A 32 -4.80 26.32 6.10
C GLU A 32 -3.60 25.42 6.39
N PRO A 33 -2.44 25.68 5.80
CA PRO A 33 -1.26 24.84 6.03
C PRO A 33 -0.68 25.08 7.42
N GLU A 34 -0.40 24.02 8.14
CA GLU A 34 0.40 24.04 9.37
C GLU A 34 1.84 23.64 9.03
N ASN A 35 2.81 24.53 9.28
CA ASN A 35 4.21 24.35 8.88
C ASN A 35 4.42 23.98 7.39
N GLY A 36 3.55 24.52 6.52
CA GLY A 36 3.61 24.25 5.08
C GLY A 36 2.91 22.96 4.63
N VAL A 37 2.26 22.23 5.54
CA VAL A 37 1.56 20.97 5.25
C VAL A 37 0.06 21.12 5.50
N ARG A 38 -0.77 20.67 4.53
CA ARG A 38 -2.24 20.65 4.65
C ARG A 38 -2.81 19.30 5.04
N GLY A 39 -2.01 18.26 5.02
CA GLY A 39 -2.38 16.91 5.39
C GLY A 39 -1.46 15.88 4.76
N TYR A 40 -1.67 14.62 5.10
CA TYR A 40 -0.90 13.49 4.58
C TYR A 40 -1.86 12.45 4.02
N ILE A 41 -1.47 11.82 2.91
CA ILE A 41 -2.20 10.69 2.35
C ILE A 41 -1.27 9.48 2.33
N CYS A 42 -1.72 8.36 2.87
CA CYS A 42 -1.04 7.08 2.80
C CYS A 42 -1.96 6.03 2.18
N ASN A 43 -1.64 5.56 0.99
CA ASN A 43 -2.36 4.49 0.32
C ASN A 43 -1.85 3.12 0.77
N ILE A 44 -2.75 2.15 0.92
CA ILE A 44 -2.37 0.77 1.21
C ILE A 44 -2.44 -0.05 -0.07
N SER A 45 -1.26 -0.34 -0.63
CA SER A 45 -1.16 -1.22 -1.79
C SER A 45 -0.84 -2.68 -1.38
N SER A 46 0.19 -3.28 -1.86
CA SER A 46 0.63 -4.64 -1.52
C SER A 46 1.97 -4.93 -2.20
N MET A 47 2.72 -5.90 -1.69
CA MET A 47 3.82 -6.53 -2.46
C MET A 47 3.34 -7.06 -3.82
N SER A 48 2.05 -7.38 -3.97
CA SER A 48 1.45 -7.79 -5.24
C SER A 48 1.42 -6.68 -6.30
N ALA A 49 1.77 -5.44 -5.96
CA ALA A 49 1.91 -4.36 -6.93
C ALA A 49 3.11 -4.56 -7.88
N TYR A 50 4.10 -5.37 -7.49
CA TYR A 50 5.31 -5.66 -8.28
C TYR A 50 5.67 -7.14 -8.36
N THR A 51 4.95 -8.01 -7.63
CA THR A 51 5.15 -9.47 -7.70
C THR A 51 4.01 -10.13 -8.45
N SER A 52 4.33 -11.25 -9.12
CA SER A 52 3.34 -12.04 -9.84
C SER A 52 2.64 -13.04 -8.93
N SER A 53 1.32 -13.10 -9.02
CA SER A 53 0.49 -14.17 -8.47
C SER A 53 -0.50 -14.61 -9.55
N VAL A 54 -0.21 -15.71 -10.24
CA VAL A 54 -0.97 -16.17 -11.42
C VAL A 54 -2.46 -16.44 -11.15
N ASN A 55 -2.80 -16.76 -9.90
CA ASN A 55 -4.19 -17.03 -9.48
C ASN A 55 -4.93 -15.78 -8.95
N ARG A 56 -4.29 -14.61 -8.96
CA ARG A 56 -4.83 -13.34 -8.46
C ARG A 56 -4.40 -12.18 -9.37
N GLY A 57 -4.49 -12.37 -10.68
CA GLY A 57 -4.04 -11.38 -11.67
C GLY A 57 -4.73 -10.04 -11.51
N GLU A 58 -6.06 -10.02 -11.34
CA GLU A 58 -6.86 -8.82 -11.11
C GLU A 58 -6.43 -8.06 -9.85
N TYR A 59 -6.09 -8.79 -8.78
CA TYR A 59 -5.58 -8.18 -7.55
C TYR A 59 -4.20 -7.54 -7.78
N CYS A 60 -3.28 -8.22 -8.45
CA CYS A 60 -1.96 -7.68 -8.77
C CYS A 60 -2.09 -6.41 -9.63
N ILE A 61 -2.92 -6.45 -10.68
CA ILE A 61 -3.19 -5.28 -11.54
C ILE A 61 -3.77 -4.13 -10.71
N SER A 62 -4.74 -4.43 -9.84
CA SER A 62 -5.36 -3.40 -9.00
C SER A 62 -4.37 -2.74 -8.05
N LYS A 63 -3.47 -3.50 -7.43
CA LYS A 63 -2.48 -2.97 -6.49
C LYS A 63 -1.33 -2.23 -7.20
N ALA A 64 -0.96 -2.63 -8.42
CA ALA A 64 -0.09 -1.85 -9.29
C ALA A 64 -0.75 -0.49 -9.65
N GLY A 65 -2.07 -0.50 -9.91
CA GLY A 65 -2.85 0.72 -10.10
C GLY A 65 -2.80 1.65 -8.89
N VAL A 66 -2.94 1.13 -7.67
CA VAL A 66 -2.81 1.94 -6.43
C VAL A 66 -1.42 2.58 -6.31
N SER A 67 -0.36 1.84 -6.67
CA SER A 67 1.00 2.41 -6.68
C SER A 67 1.15 3.55 -7.69
N MET A 68 0.52 3.44 -8.86
CA MET A 68 0.53 4.54 -9.84
C MET A 68 -0.31 5.73 -9.36
N ILE A 69 -1.46 5.50 -8.75
CA ILE A 69 -2.29 6.54 -8.12
C ILE A 69 -1.46 7.33 -7.10
N THR A 70 -0.72 6.64 -6.23
CA THR A 70 0.17 7.30 -5.26
C THR A 70 1.14 8.25 -5.92
N LYS A 71 1.81 7.83 -7.00
CA LYS A 71 2.77 8.68 -7.74
C LYS A 71 2.11 9.89 -8.39
N LEU A 72 0.97 9.68 -9.05
CA LEU A 72 0.24 10.76 -9.74
C LEU A 72 -0.23 11.82 -8.74
N PHE A 73 -0.78 11.40 -7.59
CA PHE A 73 -1.21 12.35 -6.57
C PHE A 73 -0.05 12.96 -5.81
N ALA A 74 1.06 12.25 -5.59
CA ALA A 74 2.27 12.79 -4.99
C ALA A 74 2.84 13.95 -5.81
N ASP A 75 2.94 13.78 -7.12
CA ASP A 75 3.39 14.83 -8.04
C ASP A 75 2.43 16.02 -8.05
N ARG A 76 1.13 15.75 -8.24
CA ARG A 76 0.11 16.80 -8.34
C ARG A 76 -0.11 17.58 -7.05
N LEU A 77 -0.01 16.94 -5.88
CA LEU A 77 -0.33 17.56 -4.60
C LEU A 77 0.86 18.17 -3.86
N ALA A 78 2.08 17.99 -4.37
CA ALA A 78 3.29 18.57 -3.79
C ALA A 78 3.19 20.10 -3.67
N GLU A 79 2.66 20.79 -4.69
CA GLU A 79 2.47 22.24 -4.69
C GLU A 79 1.50 22.73 -3.60
N TYR A 80 0.62 21.85 -3.10
CA TYR A 80 -0.33 22.16 -2.04
C TYR A 80 0.18 21.78 -0.65
N GLY A 81 1.40 21.22 -0.53
CA GLY A 81 1.92 20.73 0.74
C GLY A 81 1.18 19.51 1.26
N ILE A 82 0.80 18.58 0.39
CA ILE A 82 0.13 17.33 0.75
C ILE A 82 1.01 16.16 0.27
N PRO A 83 1.91 15.64 1.11
CA PRO A 83 2.66 14.42 0.79
C PRO A 83 1.75 13.22 0.61
N VAL A 84 1.99 12.43 -0.44
CA VAL A 84 1.25 11.20 -0.74
C VAL A 84 2.24 10.05 -0.86
N ASN A 85 2.12 9.07 0.02
CA ASN A 85 2.99 7.89 0.04
C ASN A 85 2.16 6.61 0.07
N GLU A 86 2.81 5.46 -0.02
CA GLU A 86 2.13 4.17 0.12
C GLU A 86 2.89 3.21 1.04
N VAL A 87 2.14 2.34 1.69
CA VAL A 87 2.66 1.14 2.35
C VAL A 87 2.30 -0.07 1.50
N ARG A 88 3.26 -0.99 1.34
CA ARG A 88 3.11 -2.28 0.65
C ARG A 88 3.21 -3.42 1.65
N PRO A 89 2.08 -3.86 2.23
CA PRO A 89 2.09 -5.01 3.11
C PRO A 89 2.55 -6.30 2.40
N GLY A 90 3.30 -7.11 3.12
CA GLY A 90 3.63 -8.49 2.75
C GLY A 90 2.58 -9.49 3.23
N ILE A 91 3.03 -10.54 3.90
CA ILE A 91 2.19 -11.60 4.46
C ILE A 91 1.80 -11.19 5.90
N ILE A 92 0.59 -10.67 6.06
CA ILE A 92 0.08 -10.13 7.31
C ILE A 92 -0.99 -11.07 7.88
N ALA A 93 -0.91 -11.34 9.18
CA ALA A 93 -1.90 -12.13 9.91
C ALA A 93 -3.18 -11.31 10.10
N THR A 94 -4.23 -11.70 9.38
CA THR A 94 -5.56 -11.10 9.42
C THR A 94 -6.62 -12.19 9.25
N ASP A 95 -7.88 -11.87 9.49
CA ASP A 95 -8.99 -12.78 9.24
C ASP A 95 -9.02 -13.27 7.79
N MET A 96 -8.67 -12.40 6.83
CA MET A 96 -8.62 -12.75 5.42
C MET A 96 -7.55 -13.80 5.08
N THR A 97 -6.47 -13.88 5.86
CA THR A 97 -5.35 -14.80 5.63
C THR A 97 -5.46 -16.08 6.47
N SER A 98 -6.43 -16.17 7.39
CA SER A 98 -6.62 -17.32 8.28
C SER A 98 -6.80 -18.64 7.51
N GLY A 99 -7.55 -18.63 6.42
CA GLY A 99 -7.81 -19.81 5.58
C GLY A 99 -6.58 -20.35 4.84
N VAL A 100 -5.51 -19.59 4.73
CA VAL A 100 -4.26 -19.98 4.04
C VAL A 100 -3.06 -20.06 4.99
N LYS A 101 -3.32 -19.97 6.31
CA LYS A 101 -2.28 -19.89 7.34
C LYS A 101 -1.26 -21.02 7.23
N GLY A 102 -1.70 -22.28 7.21
CA GLY A 102 -0.79 -23.44 7.17
C GLY A 102 0.13 -23.46 5.94
N LYS A 103 -0.34 -22.98 4.80
CA LYS A 103 0.49 -22.83 3.61
C LYS A 103 1.63 -21.83 3.82
N TYR A 104 1.30 -20.67 4.38
CA TYR A 104 2.31 -19.63 4.59
C TYR A 104 3.22 -19.92 5.79
N ASP A 105 2.74 -20.61 6.83
CA ASP A 105 3.58 -21.09 7.92
C ASP A 105 4.75 -21.92 7.36
N ALA A 106 4.45 -22.94 6.55
CA ALA A 106 5.47 -23.79 5.94
C ALA A 106 6.45 -23.01 5.03
N LEU A 107 5.98 -22.01 4.31
CA LEU A 107 6.82 -21.17 3.45
C LEU A 107 7.73 -20.25 4.27
N ILE A 108 7.22 -19.66 5.34
CA ILE A 108 7.98 -18.79 6.25
C ILE A 108 9.05 -19.58 6.98
N ASP A 109 8.69 -20.76 7.51
CA ASP A 109 9.63 -21.68 8.16
C ASP A 109 10.71 -22.15 7.18
N GLY A 110 10.33 -22.39 5.91
CA GLY A 110 11.22 -22.70 4.80
C GLY A 110 12.11 -21.54 4.34
N GLY A 111 11.97 -20.36 4.96
CA GLY A 111 12.83 -19.21 4.69
C GLY A 111 12.34 -18.28 3.59
N LEU A 112 11.04 -18.28 3.26
CA LEU A 112 10.47 -17.33 2.30
C LEU A 112 10.76 -15.88 2.70
N LEU A 113 10.67 -15.58 3.99
CA LEU A 113 10.92 -14.24 4.54
C LEU A 113 12.25 -14.21 5.29
N PRO A 114 13.10 -13.18 5.08
CA PRO A 114 14.27 -12.91 5.94
C PRO A 114 13.87 -12.75 7.42
N ILE A 115 12.82 -11.96 7.70
CA ILE A 115 12.20 -11.89 9.03
C ILE A 115 11.19 -13.02 9.14
N LYS A 116 11.59 -14.12 9.79
CA LYS A 116 10.85 -15.41 9.84
C LYS A 116 9.62 -15.35 10.73
N ARG A 117 8.68 -14.47 10.42
CA ARG A 117 7.37 -14.40 11.07
C ARG A 117 6.33 -13.79 10.14
N TRP A 118 5.09 -13.98 10.45
CA TRP A 118 4.02 -13.17 9.91
C TRP A 118 4.20 -11.72 10.33
N GLY A 119 3.87 -10.79 9.44
CA GLY A 119 3.60 -9.42 9.84
C GLY A 119 2.27 -9.32 10.62
N THR A 120 2.11 -8.29 11.39
CA THR A 120 0.88 -7.99 12.14
C THR A 120 0.24 -6.70 11.62
N PRO A 121 -1.04 -6.45 11.91
CA PRO A 121 -1.66 -5.16 11.63
C PRO A 121 -0.90 -3.98 12.24
N GLU A 122 -0.29 -4.17 13.42
CA GLU A 122 0.50 -3.16 14.11
C GLU A 122 1.78 -2.82 13.34
N ASP A 123 2.45 -3.80 12.73
CA ASP A 123 3.61 -3.53 11.85
C ASP A 123 3.22 -2.55 10.71
N ILE A 124 2.00 -2.69 10.18
CA ILE A 124 1.49 -1.80 9.13
C ILE A 124 1.09 -0.44 9.70
N ALA A 125 0.45 -0.42 10.86
CA ALA A 125 0.02 0.83 11.53
C ALA A 125 1.22 1.71 11.86
N ASP A 126 2.30 1.14 12.39
CA ASP A 126 3.54 1.85 12.71
C ASP A 126 4.18 2.48 11.46
N ALA A 127 4.19 1.73 10.36
CA ALA A 127 4.69 2.23 9.07
C ALA A 127 3.83 3.39 8.53
N VAL A 128 2.50 3.26 8.60
CA VAL A 128 1.58 4.34 8.22
C VAL A 128 1.80 5.55 9.11
N PHE A 129 1.89 5.36 10.43
CA PHE A 129 2.13 6.44 11.38
C PHE A 129 3.44 7.20 11.07
N ALA A 130 4.52 6.49 10.77
CA ALA A 130 5.79 7.11 10.38
C ALA A 130 5.64 8.01 9.14
N LEU A 131 4.83 7.60 8.16
CA LEU A 131 4.60 8.36 6.91
C LEU A 131 3.67 9.58 7.08
N VAL A 132 2.78 9.57 8.09
CA VAL A 132 1.77 10.63 8.26
C VAL A 132 1.98 11.50 9.51
N SER A 133 2.97 11.19 10.35
CA SER A 133 3.26 11.93 11.58
C SER A 133 4.05 13.24 11.39
N GLY A 134 4.51 13.51 10.17
CA GLY A 134 5.43 14.64 9.90
C GLY A 134 6.89 14.36 10.23
N ALA A 135 7.24 13.17 10.72
CA ALA A 135 8.62 12.78 11.01
C ALA A 135 9.54 12.73 9.78
N LEU A 136 8.95 12.63 8.60
CA LEU A 136 9.65 12.51 7.31
C LEU A 136 9.26 13.67 6.38
N PRO A 137 9.71 14.90 6.63
CA PRO A 137 9.18 16.11 5.99
C PRO A 137 9.57 16.27 4.51
N TYR A 138 10.55 15.50 4.01
CA TYR A 138 11.08 15.65 2.65
C TYR A 138 10.87 14.40 1.80
N ILE A 139 9.72 13.72 1.99
CA ILE A 139 9.33 12.56 1.17
C ILE A 139 7.93 12.74 0.60
N THR A 140 7.75 12.32 -0.66
CA THR A 140 6.47 12.11 -1.31
C THR A 140 6.64 11.10 -2.45
N GLY A 141 5.59 10.38 -2.83
CA GLY A 141 5.63 9.37 -3.88
C GLY A 141 6.38 8.09 -3.50
N GLN A 142 6.72 7.92 -2.21
CA GLN A 142 7.47 6.77 -1.74
C GLN A 142 6.58 5.55 -1.53
N SER A 143 7.16 4.39 -1.80
CA SER A 143 6.57 3.09 -1.50
C SER A 143 7.39 2.43 -0.41
N LEU A 144 6.77 2.16 0.74
CA LEU A 144 7.42 1.48 1.85
C LEU A 144 6.96 0.02 1.91
N ASP A 145 7.88 -0.89 1.61
CA ASP A 145 7.62 -2.32 1.73
C ASP A 145 7.68 -2.74 3.21
N VAL A 146 6.55 -3.26 3.73
CA VAL A 146 6.43 -3.79 5.10
C VAL A 146 6.10 -5.28 4.97
N ASP A 147 7.10 -6.07 4.58
CA ASP A 147 6.93 -7.41 4.03
C ASP A 147 7.90 -8.46 4.60
N GLY A 148 8.62 -8.13 5.69
CA GLY A 148 9.59 -9.02 6.29
C GLY A 148 10.81 -9.30 5.42
N GLY A 149 11.06 -8.47 4.40
CA GLY A 149 12.16 -8.61 3.44
C GLY A 149 11.82 -9.49 2.25
N PHE A 150 10.53 -9.75 1.98
CA PHE A 150 10.10 -10.53 0.81
C PHE A 150 10.63 -9.95 -0.52
N HIS A 151 10.68 -8.64 -0.65
CA HIS A 151 11.15 -7.94 -1.85
C HIS A 151 12.64 -8.16 -2.16
N ILE A 152 13.44 -8.63 -1.20
CA ILE A 152 14.88 -8.82 -1.37
C ILE A 152 15.12 -10.03 -2.26
N ARG A 153 15.79 -9.83 -3.40
CA ARG A 153 16.26 -10.93 -4.22
C ARG A 153 17.41 -11.63 -3.51
N ARG A 154 17.23 -12.92 -3.24
CA ARG A 154 18.27 -13.76 -2.59
C ARG A 154 18.79 -14.79 -3.59
N MET A 155 20.11 -15.04 -3.52
CA MET A 155 20.77 -16.11 -4.25
C MET A 155 20.68 -17.41 -3.47
#